data_09b5c2c1ed6e9c23d6d0d77672711a8d
#
_entry.id   09b5c2c1ed6e9c23d6d0d77672711a8d
#
_cell.length_a   1.000
_cell.length_b   1.000
_cell.length_c   1.000
_cell.angle_alpha   90.00
_cell.angle_beta   90.00
_cell.angle_gamma   90.00
#
_symmetry.space_group_name_H-M   'P 1'
#
loop_
_entity.id
_entity.type
_entity.pdbx_description
1 polymer ?
#
loop_
_entity_poly.entity_id
_entity_poly.type
_entity_poly.pdbx_seq_one_letter_code
_entity_poly.pdbx_strand_id
1 'polypeptide(L)'
;MICRLIIKKFNRTFTFVMSILKRIPIKYVRDRAKSRYVKDPQCYICEKGGSLDFHHLYTVDILFDNWLKSNKIKVNTVEDIIAVRDDFIESHEYEMFEYAKTLCKECHKRLHTVYGQRPALTTAPKQE
;
A
#
# COMPACT_ATOMS: atom_id res chain seq x y z
N MET A 1 -6.36 -2.48 -25.16
CA MET A 1 -7.04 -1.88 -26.33
C MET A 1 -8.53 -1.74 -26.14
N ILE A 2 -9.21 -2.77 -25.67
CA ILE A 2 -10.64 -2.69 -25.34
C ILE A 2 -10.90 -1.57 -24.32
N CYS A 3 -10.01 -1.39 -23.34
CA CYS A 3 -10.11 -0.32 -22.35
C CYS A 3 -10.05 1.08 -22.97
N ARG A 4 -9.29 1.28 -24.04
CA ARG A 4 -9.24 2.58 -24.74
C ARG A 4 -10.55 2.94 -25.41
N LEU A 5 -11.21 1.97 -26.03
CA LEU A 5 -12.51 2.18 -26.65
C LEU A 5 -13.58 2.50 -25.61
N ILE A 6 -13.57 1.81 -24.48
CA ILE A 6 -14.47 2.07 -23.35
C ILE A 6 -14.22 3.48 -22.79
N ILE A 7 -12.96 3.88 -22.63
CA ILE A 7 -12.56 5.19 -22.12
C ILE A 7 -13.08 6.32 -23.03
N LYS A 8 -12.91 6.20 -24.34
CA LYS A 8 -13.39 7.20 -25.29
C LYS A 8 -14.91 7.30 -25.33
N LYS A 9 -15.60 6.20 -25.10
CA LYS A 9 -17.06 6.12 -25.17
C LYS A 9 -17.76 6.61 -23.91
N PHE A 10 -17.08 6.52 -22.74
CA PHE A 10 -17.70 6.74 -21.44
C PHE A 10 -16.78 7.52 -20.48
N ASN A 11 -16.47 8.78 -20.82
CA ASN A 11 -15.58 9.61 -20.00
C ASN A 11 -15.98 9.70 -18.52
N ARG A 12 -17.27 9.83 -18.21
CA ARG A 12 -17.75 9.90 -16.82
C ARG A 12 -17.60 8.57 -16.09
N THR A 13 -17.89 7.48 -16.78
CA THR A 13 -17.73 6.12 -16.25
C THR A 13 -16.25 5.80 -16.03
N PHE A 14 -15.39 6.29 -16.93
CA PHE A 14 -13.95 6.13 -16.83
C PHE A 14 -13.40 6.80 -15.56
N THR A 15 -13.81 8.02 -15.26
CA THR A 15 -13.37 8.72 -14.04
C THR A 15 -13.77 7.95 -12.78
N PHE A 16 -14.98 7.42 -12.74
CA PHE A 16 -15.46 6.59 -11.63
C PHE A 16 -14.64 5.30 -11.49
N VAL A 17 -14.38 4.60 -12.59
CA VAL A 17 -13.58 3.37 -12.61
C VAL A 17 -12.16 3.64 -12.14
N MET A 18 -11.54 4.75 -12.56
CA MET A 18 -10.20 5.13 -12.11
C MET A 18 -10.15 5.41 -10.61
N SER A 19 -11.21 6.01 -10.03
CA SER A 19 -11.30 6.22 -8.58
C SER A 19 -11.37 4.91 -7.83
N ILE A 20 -12.10 3.93 -8.34
CA ILE A 20 -12.20 2.59 -7.75
C ILE A 20 -10.85 1.86 -7.87
N LEU A 21 -10.21 1.91 -9.04
CA LEU A 21 -8.93 1.26 -9.30
C LEU A 21 -7.80 1.80 -8.43
N LYS A 22 -7.89 3.06 -7.99
CA LYS A 22 -6.90 3.62 -7.05
C LYS A 22 -6.92 2.94 -5.68
N ARG A 23 -8.07 2.43 -5.25
CA ARG A 23 -8.22 1.72 -3.96
C ARG A 23 -7.88 0.23 -4.07
N ILE A 24 -8.34 -0.40 -5.15
CA ILE A 24 -8.14 -1.83 -5.39
C ILE A 24 -6.67 -2.20 -5.54
N PRO A 25 -5.85 -1.43 -6.31
CA PRO A 25 -4.43 -1.74 -6.46
C PRO A 25 -3.69 -1.84 -5.14
N ILE A 26 -3.92 -0.89 -4.26
CA ILE A 26 -3.23 -0.84 -2.97
C ILE A 26 -3.58 -2.02 -2.10
N LYS A 27 -4.83 -2.45 -2.13
CA LYS A 27 -5.24 -3.64 -1.40
C LYS A 27 -4.45 -4.88 -1.86
N TYR A 28 -4.35 -5.10 -3.16
CA TYR A 28 -3.64 -6.27 -3.70
C TYR A 28 -2.15 -6.23 -3.39
N VAL A 29 -1.53 -5.07 -3.45
CA VAL A 29 -0.12 -4.88 -3.10
C VAL A 29 0.09 -5.13 -1.60
N ARG A 30 -0.74 -4.54 -0.76
CA ARG A 30 -0.67 -4.70 0.71
C ARG A 30 -0.90 -6.15 1.13
N ASP A 31 -1.88 -6.81 0.58
CA ASP A 31 -2.19 -8.20 0.91
C ASP A 31 -1.03 -9.11 0.54
N ARG A 32 -0.38 -8.86 -0.60
CA ARG A 32 0.79 -9.63 -1.03
C ARG A 32 1.97 -9.39 -0.10
N ALA A 33 2.27 -8.14 0.24
CA ALA A 33 3.32 -7.81 1.19
C ALA A 33 3.03 -8.42 2.56
N LYS A 34 1.80 -8.31 3.04
CA LYS A 34 1.36 -8.90 4.31
C LYS A 34 1.55 -10.41 4.34
N SER A 35 1.29 -11.11 3.24
CA SER A 35 1.45 -12.56 3.17
C SER A 35 2.91 -13.00 3.31
N ARG A 36 3.86 -12.12 3.00
CA ARG A 36 5.31 -12.38 3.08
C ARG A 36 5.94 -11.85 4.37
N TYR A 37 5.22 -11.05 5.13
CA TYR A 37 5.72 -10.46 6.37
C TYR A 37 5.47 -11.38 7.56
N VAL A 38 6.51 -11.64 8.32
CA VAL A 38 6.43 -12.41 9.56
C VAL A 38 6.23 -11.43 10.71
N LYS A 39 5.05 -11.47 11.33
CA LYS A 39 4.74 -10.60 12.45
C LYS A 39 5.54 -10.99 13.68
N ASP A 40 5.97 -9.99 14.44
CA ASP A 40 6.57 -10.22 15.75
C ASP A 40 5.51 -10.73 16.74
N PRO A 41 5.91 -11.41 17.82
CA PRO A 41 4.95 -11.94 18.80
C PRO A 41 4.31 -10.87 19.68
N GLN A 42 4.79 -9.63 19.60
CA GLN A 42 4.29 -8.54 20.43
C GLN A 42 4.32 -7.20 19.70
N CYS A 43 3.50 -6.26 20.19
CA CYS A 43 3.46 -4.90 19.65
C CYS A 43 4.81 -4.20 19.86
N TYR A 44 5.29 -3.54 18.80
CA TYR A 44 6.55 -2.79 18.84
C TYR A 44 6.52 -1.64 19.87
N ILE A 45 5.35 -1.04 20.11
CA ILE A 45 5.21 0.12 21.00
C ILE A 45 4.91 -0.29 22.45
N CYS A 46 3.83 -1.07 22.66
CA CYS A 46 3.34 -1.39 24.01
C CYS A 46 3.67 -2.80 24.47
N GLU A 47 4.30 -3.60 23.62
CA GLU A 47 4.73 -4.97 23.91
C GLU A 47 3.61 -5.97 24.20
N LYS A 48 2.33 -5.60 23.98
CA LYS A 48 1.21 -6.53 24.13
C LYS A 48 1.25 -7.62 23.06
N GLY A 49 0.87 -8.83 23.43
CA GLY A 49 0.63 -9.93 22.51
C GLY A 49 -0.81 -9.93 21.99
N GLY A 50 -1.23 -11.03 21.38
CA GLY A 50 -2.59 -11.24 20.92
C GLY A 50 -2.81 -10.83 19.48
N SER A 51 -3.90 -10.12 19.19
CA SER A 51 -4.24 -9.70 17.82
C SER A 51 -3.36 -8.52 17.41
N LEU A 52 -2.48 -8.75 16.43
CA LEU A 52 -1.50 -7.78 15.98
C LEU A 52 -1.68 -7.45 14.51
N ASP A 53 -1.44 -6.19 14.17
CA ASP A 53 -1.55 -5.67 12.80
C ASP A 53 -0.15 -5.40 12.24
N PHE A 54 -0.08 -5.39 10.92
CA PHE A 54 1.10 -5.05 10.16
C PHE A 54 0.99 -3.58 9.73
N HIS A 55 1.97 -2.76 10.09
CA HIS A 55 1.97 -1.33 9.78
C HIS A 55 3.21 -0.94 8.98
N HIS A 56 3.01 -0.29 7.85
CA HIS A 56 4.08 0.31 7.06
C HIS A 56 4.33 1.75 7.50
N LEU A 57 5.58 2.09 7.82
CA LEU A 57 5.96 3.47 8.12
C LEU A 57 5.91 4.35 6.87
N TYR A 58 6.31 3.78 5.74
CA TYR A 58 6.17 4.43 4.43
C TYR A 58 4.81 4.06 3.83
N THR A 59 4.07 5.05 3.39
CA THR A 59 2.76 4.85 2.77
C THR A 59 2.90 4.06 1.46
N VAL A 60 2.40 2.84 1.44
CA VAL A 60 2.53 1.92 0.30
C VAL A 60 1.92 2.52 -0.96
N ASP A 61 0.77 3.17 -0.84
CA ASP A 61 0.07 3.83 -1.94
C ASP A 61 0.97 4.83 -2.66
N ILE A 62 1.64 5.70 -1.89
CA ILE A 62 2.53 6.71 -2.45
C ILE A 62 3.76 6.07 -3.09
N LEU A 63 4.35 5.08 -2.43
CA LEU A 63 5.50 4.35 -2.98
C LEU A 63 5.16 3.67 -4.30
N PHE A 64 4.01 3.00 -4.36
CA PHE A 64 3.57 2.30 -5.55
C PHE A 64 3.32 3.25 -6.71
N ASP A 65 2.62 4.36 -6.45
CA ASP A 65 2.36 5.41 -7.44
C ASP A 65 3.66 5.96 -8.02
N ASN A 66 4.61 6.30 -7.15
CA ASN A 66 5.91 6.83 -7.57
C ASN A 66 6.69 5.81 -8.40
N TRP A 67 6.66 4.54 -8.01
CA TRP A 67 7.33 3.47 -8.72
C TRP A 67 6.74 3.26 -10.12
N LEU A 68 5.42 3.26 -10.23
CA LEU A 68 4.73 3.14 -11.52
C LEU A 68 5.12 4.28 -12.45
N LYS A 69 5.12 5.51 -11.95
CA LYS A 69 5.51 6.69 -12.74
C LYS A 69 6.96 6.66 -13.17
N SER A 70 7.87 6.29 -12.27
CA SER A 70 9.30 6.23 -12.56
C SER A 70 9.63 5.17 -13.61
N ASN A 71 8.90 4.07 -13.63
CA ASN A 71 9.11 2.99 -14.59
C ASN A 71 8.18 3.07 -15.80
N LYS A 72 7.37 4.13 -15.88
CA LYS A 72 6.41 4.35 -16.97
C LYS A 72 5.45 3.17 -17.17
N ILE A 73 5.04 2.57 -16.08
CA ILE A 73 4.10 1.44 -16.07
C ILE A 73 2.68 1.96 -15.96
N LYS A 74 1.82 1.55 -16.87
CA LYS A 74 0.39 1.87 -16.84
C LYS A 74 -0.38 0.67 -16.32
N VAL A 75 -1.21 0.91 -15.31
CA VAL A 75 -2.04 -0.11 -14.69
C VAL A 75 -3.50 0.27 -14.89
N ASN A 76 -4.25 -0.53 -15.62
CA ASN A 76 -5.65 -0.29 -15.95
C ASN A 76 -6.59 -1.32 -15.35
N THR A 77 -6.09 -2.51 -15.02
CA THR A 77 -6.90 -3.60 -14.50
C THR A 77 -6.25 -4.22 -13.27
N VAL A 78 -7.03 -5.02 -12.53
CA VAL A 78 -6.52 -5.77 -11.37
C VAL A 78 -5.42 -6.74 -11.80
N GLU A 79 -5.56 -7.37 -12.97
CA GLU A 79 -4.56 -8.28 -13.51
C GLU A 79 -3.23 -7.59 -13.76
N ASP A 80 -3.26 -6.34 -14.24
CA ASP A 80 -2.05 -5.53 -14.43
C ASP A 80 -1.32 -5.31 -13.10
N ILE A 81 -2.06 -5.07 -12.03
CA ILE A 81 -1.50 -4.87 -10.68
C ILE A 81 -0.87 -6.16 -10.17
N ILE A 82 -1.58 -7.27 -10.32
CA ILE A 82 -1.08 -8.58 -9.90
C ILE A 82 0.20 -8.93 -10.65
N ALA A 83 0.29 -8.55 -11.93
CA ALA A 83 1.46 -8.83 -12.75
C ALA A 83 2.72 -8.07 -12.28
N VAL A 84 2.58 -6.87 -11.72
CA VAL A 84 3.73 -6.01 -11.35
C VAL A 84 3.97 -5.90 -9.85
N ARG A 85 3.04 -6.34 -9.00
CA ARG A 85 3.15 -6.15 -7.55
C ARG A 85 4.37 -6.82 -6.93
N ASP A 86 4.75 -7.99 -7.41
CA ASP A 86 5.93 -8.70 -6.86
C ASP A 86 7.22 -7.96 -7.21
N ASP A 87 7.32 -7.42 -8.42
CA ASP A 87 8.47 -6.60 -8.82
C ASP A 87 8.57 -5.33 -7.97
N PHE A 88 7.44 -4.68 -7.70
CA PHE A 88 7.40 -3.53 -6.82
C PHE A 88 7.86 -3.90 -5.40
N ILE A 89 7.34 -4.97 -4.84
CA ILE A 89 7.69 -5.41 -3.49
C ILE A 89 9.19 -5.75 -3.40
N GLU A 90 9.73 -6.45 -4.38
CA GLU A 90 11.15 -6.77 -4.44
C GLU A 90 12.03 -5.52 -4.51
N SER A 91 11.62 -4.52 -5.28
CA SER A 91 12.37 -3.27 -5.40
C SER A 91 12.24 -2.37 -4.16
N HIS A 92 11.31 -2.68 -3.25
CA HIS A 92 11.03 -1.91 -2.04
C HIS A 92 11.05 -2.78 -0.77
N GLU A 93 11.86 -3.83 -0.75
CA GLU A 93 11.94 -4.74 0.40
C GLU A 93 12.22 -4.01 1.71
N TYR A 94 13.07 -2.99 1.66
CA TYR A 94 13.42 -2.21 2.83
C TYR A 94 12.19 -1.49 3.40
N GLU A 95 11.46 -0.76 2.57
CA GLU A 95 10.26 -0.03 3.00
C GLU A 95 9.10 -0.98 3.34
N MET A 96 9.02 -2.13 2.67
CA MET A 96 7.95 -3.08 2.90
C MET A 96 8.15 -3.94 4.14
N PHE A 97 9.39 -4.27 4.49
CA PHE A 97 9.68 -5.22 5.56
C PHE A 97 10.55 -4.65 6.69
N GLU A 98 11.62 -3.93 6.38
CA GLU A 98 12.49 -3.32 7.40
C GLU A 98 11.81 -2.16 8.12
N TYR A 99 11.13 -1.30 7.36
CA TYR A 99 10.36 -0.18 7.90
C TYR A 99 8.89 -0.53 8.09
N ALA A 100 8.58 -1.78 8.29
CA ALA A 100 7.26 -2.23 8.71
C ALA A 100 7.34 -2.70 10.15
N LYS A 101 6.31 -2.44 10.92
CA LYS A 101 6.27 -2.80 12.34
C LYS A 101 5.00 -3.57 12.65
N THR A 102 5.11 -4.47 13.63
CA THR A 102 3.96 -5.17 14.19
C THR A 102 3.39 -4.33 15.32
N LEU A 103 2.12 -3.99 15.23
CA LEU A 103 1.44 -3.15 16.22
C LEU A 103 0.14 -3.80 16.67
N CYS A 104 -0.22 -3.59 17.94
CA CYS A 104 -1.58 -3.91 18.37
C CYS A 104 -2.56 -2.91 17.76
N LYS A 105 -3.84 -3.29 17.72
CA LYS A 105 -4.86 -2.45 17.08
C LYS A 105 -4.95 -1.05 17.67
N GLU A 106 -4.78 -0.93 18.98
CA GLU A 106 -4.82 0.37 19.66
C GLU A 106 -3.67 1.28 19.26
N CYS A 107 -2.45 0.77 19.26
CA CYS A 107 -1.26 1.53 18.87
C CYS A 107 -1.31 1.89 17.37
N HIS A 108 -1.76 0.96 16.53
CA HIS A 108 -1.95 1.19 15.10
C HIS A 108 -2.94 2.33 14.86
N LYS A 109 -4.06 2.30 15.56
CA LYS A 109 -5.09 3.34 15.46
C LYS A 109 -4.56 4.69 15.94
N ARG A 110 -3.77 4.73 17.02
CA ARG A 110 -3.15 5.97 17.50
C ARG A 110 -2.19 6.58 16.49
N LEU A 111 -1.38 5.77 15.84
CA LEU A 111 -0.48 6.25 14.79
C LEU A 111 -1.27 6.91 13.65
N HIS A 112 -2.33 6.29 13.21
CA HIS A 112 -3.18 6.89 12.17
C HIS A 112 -3.91 8.14 12.63
N THR A 113 -4.20 8.26 13.93
CA THR A 113 -4.78 9.48 14.50
C THR A 113 -3.77 10.63 14.45
N VAL A 114 -2.50 10.35 14.73
CA VAL A 114 -1.44 11.37 14.72
C VAL A 114 -0.99 11.75 13.32
N TYR A 115 -0.78 10.75 12.44
CA TYR A 115 -0.18 10.97 11.12
C TYR A 115 -1.17 10.85 9.95
N GLY A 116 -2.43 10.49 10.21
CA GLY A 116 -3.45 10.30 9.20
C GLY A 116 -3.42 8.90 8.59
N GLN A 117 -4.37 8.63 7.70
CA GLN A 117 -4.50 7.32 7.04
C GLN A 117 -3.50 7.15 5.89
N ARG A 118 -3.04 8.26 5.32
CA ARG A 118 -2.11 8.26 4.19
C ARG A 118 -1.02 9.31 4.42
N PRO A 119 -0.14 9.09 5.42
CA PRO A 119 0.89 10.07 5.73
C PRO A 119 1.89 10.23 4.59
N ALA A 120 2.46 11.43 4.46
CA ALA A 120 3.51 11.70 3.48
C ALA A 120 4.76 10.85 3.80
N LEU A 121 5.54 10.51 2.77
CA LEU A 121 6.75 9.69 2.95
C LEU A 121 7.75 10.32 3.92
N THR A 122 7.80 11.65 3.96
CA THR A 122 8.70 12.40 4.85
C THR A 122 8.39 12.19 6.34
N THR A 123 7.22 11.67 6.69
CA THR A 123 6.85 11.41 8.09
C THR A 123 7.36 10.06 8.60
N ALA A 124 7.87 9.18 7.73
CA ALA A 124 8.30 7.85 8.13
C ALA A 124 9.32 7.86 9.29
N PRO A 125 10.38 8.67 9.28
CA PRO A 125 11.30 8.75 10.42
C PRO A 125 10.64 9.22 11.70
N LYS A 126 9.62 10.05 11.62
CA LYS A 126 8.89 10.57 12.79
C LYS A 126 7.99 9.51 13.43
N GLN A 127 7.56 8.52 12.68
CA GLN A 127 6.75 7.41 13.17
C GLN A 127 7.57 6.38 13.95
N GLU A 128 8.86 6.36 13.74
CA GLU A 128 9.76 5.53 14.53
C GLU A 128 9.88 6.07 15.96
#